data_c9e56c8035e551467bdcc45cc2cfb53e
#
_entry.id   c9e56c8035e551467bdcc45cc2cfb53e
#
_cell.length_a   1.000
_cell.length_b   1.000
_cell.length_c   1.000
_cell.angle_alpha   90.00
_cell.angle_beta   90.00
_cell.angle_gamma   90.00
#
_symmetry.space_group_name_H-M   'P 1'
#
loop_
_entity.id
_entity.type
_entity.pdbx_description
1 polymer ?
#
loop_
_entity_poly.entity_id
_entity_poly.type
_entity_poly.pdbx_seq_one_letter_code
_entity_poly.pdbx_strand_id
1 'polypeptide(L)'
;LLSDQPLEDKIEISLLGPKRAYGESIVVHIGGGDWIVVDSCRQSNKDKPAPLAYLNSIGVDVASSVRLIVASHWHNDHIEGLAALFDACRQSQFVCSSALKVDELLLLSSAYKKHPPGVNRHGLEEITSIVSTLLERSPDERFRHLLSPKWAISQRPILSQLTPSGIKRIITPLSPSDASVLKAQLDIAELADAHLRNSKRSIISRNPNHNAIVLWVTIGEHHFVLGSDLENTKDPTTGWNIVLSDFDPDVPKANIYKVSHHGSITGDHPGIWEVLLSPNPIAILTPFFHGGQTLPTTMDVKRIKTKTNACYITAKPDVKHRKFSGAVKQMVHNSTKYIASYDHSIGHIRLRKKICIEPGPGNWDVITDRISRRL
;
A
#
# COMPACT_ATOMS: atom_id res chain seq x y z
N LEU A 1 -17.24 1.38 -7.55
CA LEU A 1 -16.12 0.66 -8.17
C LEU A 1 -16.42 0.38 -9.64
N LEU A 2 -15.40 0.34 -10.46
CA LEU A 2 -15.48 -0.05 -11.87
C LEU A 2 -15.59 -1.59 -11.94
N SER A 3 -16.51 -2.12 -12.75
CA SER A 3 -16.99 -3.50 -12.59
C SER A 3 -16.69 -4.44 -13.76
N ASP A 4 -15.90 -4.02 -14.73
CA ASP A 4 -15.47 -4.87 -15.82
C ASP A 4 -14.09 -5.50 -15.57
N GLN A 5 -13.94 -6.78 -15.87
CA GLN A 5 -12.66 -7.50 -15.74
C GLN A 5 -11.72 -7.12 -16.90
N PRO A 6 -10.39 -7.00 -16.65
CA PRO A 6 -9.43 -6.82 -17.73
C PRO A 6 -9.32 -8.09 -18.58
N LEU A 7 -9.00 -7.92 -19.87
CA LEU A 7 -8.58 -9.03 -20.71
C LEU A 7 -7.25 -9.60 -20.22
N GLU A 8 -6.98 -10.88 -20.49
CA GLU A 8 -5.77 -11.59 -20.05
C GLU A 8 -4.47 -10.95 -20.56
N ASP A 9 -4.51 -10.30 -21.72
CA ASP A 9 -3.37 -9.62 -22.34
C ASP A 9 -3.22 -8.16 -21.88
N LYS A 10 -3.93 -7.73 -20.84
CA LYS A 10 -3.84 -6.37 -20.30
C LYS A 10 -3.23 -6.33 -18.90
N ILE A 11 -2.46 -5.29 -18.64
CA ILE A 11 -2.16 -4.86 -17.27
C ILE A 11 -3.33 -4.03 -16.77
N GLU A 12 -3.66 -4.18 -15.50
CA GLU A 12 -4.49 -3.23 -14.77
C GLU A 12 -3.79 -2.80 -13.50
N ILE A 13 -3.84 -1.50 -13.19
CA ILE A 13 -3.45 -0.95 -11.90
C ILE A 13 -4.66 -0.22 -11.35
N SER A 14 -5.22 -0.72 -10.25
CA SER A 14 -6.38 -0.16 -9.58
C SER A 14 -5.99 0.35 -8.20
N LEU A 15 -6.01 1.68 -8.01
CA LEU A 15 -5.82 2.33 -6.72
C LEU A 15 -7.17 2.57 -6.06
N LEU A 16 -7.33 2.04 -4.85
CA LEU A 16 -8.54 2.14 -4.04
C LEU A 16 -8.26 2.94 -2.77
N GLY A 17 -9.14 3.88 -2.43
CA GLY A 17 -9.01 4.66 -1.20
C GLY A 17 -10.35 5.17 -0.69
N PRO A 18 -10.60 5.16 0.65
CA PRO A 18 -11.83 5.67 1.24
C PRO A 18 -12.03 7.16 1.00
N LYS A 19 -13.28 7.58 0.77
CA LYS A 19 -13.61 8.99 0.49
C LYS A 19 -13.45 9.91 1.70
N ARG A 20 -13.76 9.43 2.89
CA ARG A 20 -13.80 10.23 4.13
C ARG A 20 -13.03 9.63 5.30
N ALA A 21 -12.15 8.72 5.00
CA ALA A 21 -11.28 8.09 5.97
C ALA A 21 -9.83 8.19 5.49
N TYR A 22 -8.99 7.37 6.00
CA TYR A 22 -7.64 7.13 5.53
C TYR A 22 -7.54 5.67 5.08
N GLY A 23 -6.63 5.41 4.20
CA GLY A 23 -6.30 4.07 3.75
C GLY A 23 -6.13 3.97 2.24
N GLU A 24 -5.37 2.98 1.84
CA GLU A 24 -5.12 2.67 0.45
C GLU A 24 -4.96 1.18 0.21
N SER A 25 -5.26 0.78 -1.00
CA SER A 25 -4.91 -0.54 -1.52
C SER A 25 -4.67 -0.44 -3.02
N ILE A 26 -3.71 -1.18 -3.51
CA ILE A 26 -3.40 -1.28 -4.93
C ILE A 26 -3.63 -2.71 -5.37
N VAL A 27 -4.46 -2.87 -6.39
CA VAL A 27 -4.74 -4.16 -7.01
C VAL A 27 -4.17 -4.14 -8.41
N VAL A 28 -3.31 -5.10 -8.75
CA VAL A 28 -2.65 -5.14 -10.05
C VAL A 28 -2.92 -6.48 -10.74
N HIS A 29 -3.49 -6.41 -11.94
CA HIS A 29 -3.53 -7.54 -12.87
C HIS A 29 -2.22 -7.58 -13.65
N ILE A 30 -1.51 -8.68 -13.57
CA ILE A 30 -0.21 -8.86 -14.21
C ILE A 30 -0.27 -9.68 -15.51
N GLY A 31 -1.50 -9.83 -16.04
CA GLY A 31 -1.80 -10.63 -17.22
C GLY A 31 -2.13 -12.09 -16.90
N GLY A 32 -2.79 -12.79 -17.84
CA GLY A 32 -3.11 -14.22 -17.72
C GLY A 32 -4.01 -14.57 -16.54
N GLY A 33 -4.84 -13.64 -16.06
CA GLY A 33 -5.71 -13.85 -14.91
C GLY A 33 -5.01 -13.76 -13.54
N ASP A 34 -3.71 -13.46 -13.49
CA ASP A 34 -2.94 -13.38 -12.25
C ASP A 34 -2.99 -11.97 -11.66
N TRP A 35 -3.18 -11.90 -10.33
CA TRP A 35 -3.32 -10.67 -9.59
C TRP A 35 -2.31 -10.57 -8.44
N ILE A 36 -1.94 -9.35 -8.10
CA ILE A 36 -1.25 -9.02 -6.87
C ILE A 36 -2.00 -7.92 -6.13
N VAL A 37 -1.95 -7.94 -4.81
CA VAL A 37 -2.53 -6.89 -3.98
C VAL A 37 -1.45 -6.32 -3.06
N VAL A 38 -1.34 -5.00 -3.04
CA VAL A 38 -0.47 -4.27 -2.13
C VAL A 38 -1.36 -3.48 -1.19
N ASP A 39 -1.22 -3.75 0.09
CA ASP A 39 -1.97 -3.16 1.17
C ASP A 39 -3.48 -3.43 1.12
N SER A 40 -4.17 -3.02 2.17
CA SER A 40 -5.62 -3.18 2.30
C SER A 40 -6.22 -2.02 3.09
N CYS A 41 -7.42 -1.62 2.70
CA CYS A 41 -8.20 -0.64 3.43
C CYS A 41 -9.68 -1.02 3.47
N ARG A 42 -10.41 -0.41 4.40
CA ARG A 42 -11.87 -0.55 4.53
C ARG A 42 -12.51 0.83 4.64
N GLN A 43 -13.77 0.93 4.28
CA GLN A 43 -14.56 2.13 4.59
C GLN A 43 -15.03 2.13 6.04
N SER A 44 -15.33 0.96 6.60
CA SER A 44 -15.62 0.74 8.02
C SER A 44 -15.24 -0.69 8.43
N ASN A 45 -15.11 -0.92 9.75
CA ASN A 45 -14.74 -2.24 10.30
C ASN A 45 -15.77 -3.36 9.98
N LYS A 46 -16.98 -2.98 9.55
CA LYS A 46 -18.05 -3.93 9.15
C LYS A 46 -17.99 -4.29 7.67
N ASP A 47 -17.25 -3.51 6.85
CA ASP A 47 -17.18 -3.71 5.42
C ASP A 47 -16.11 -4.76 5.07
N LYS A 48 -16.29 -5.41 3.93
CA LYS A 48 -15.24 -6.23 3.32
C LYS A 48 -14.04 -5.34 2.98
N PRO A 49 -12.79 -5.87 3.02
CA PRO A 49 -11.63 -5.16 2.50
C PRO A 49 -11.89 -4.66 1.08
N ALA A 50 -11.52 -3.42 0.79
CA ALA A 50 -11.78 -2.81 -0.51
C ALA A 50 -11.21 -3.61 -1.70
N PRO A 51 -9.97 -4.15 -1.63
CA PRO A 51 -9.43 -4.99 -2.70
C PRO A 51 -10.24 -6.29 -2.89
N LEU A 52 -10.68 -6.93 -1.80
CA LEU A 52 -11.51 -8.13 -1.88
C LEU A 52 -12.89 -7.83 -2.49
N ALA A 53 -13.51 -6.74 -2.06
CA ALA A 53 -14.80 -6.29 -2.61
C ALA A 53 -14.68 -5.98 -4.11
N TYR A 54 -13.59 -5.33 -4.53
CA TYR A 54 -13.32 -5.03 -5.94
C TYR A 54 -13.16 -6.30 -6.76
N LEU A 55 -12.23 -7.19 -6.39
CA LEU A 55 -11.96 -8.43 -7.13
C LEU A 55 -13.21 -9.31 -7.26
N ASN A 56 -13.99 -9.44 -6.18
CA ASN A 56 -15.26 -10.16 -6.22
C ASN A 56 -16.28 -9.50 -7.18
N SER A 57 -16.33 -8.15 -7.22
CA SER A 57 -17.27 -7.42 -8.05
C SER A 57 -17.02 -7.59 -9.56
N ILE A 58 -15.78 -7.90 -9.93
CA ILE A 58 -15.38 -8.17 -11.32
C ILE A 58 -15.27 -9.68 -11.62
N GLY A 59 -15.71 -10.56 -10.69
CA GLY A 59 -15.81 -12.00 -10.92
C GLY A 59 -14.48 -12.77 -10.84
N VAL A 60 -13.45 -12.21 -10.17
CA VAL A 60 -12.16 -12.90 -9.99
C VAL A 60 -12.28 -13.97 -8.91
N ASP A 61 -11.85 -15.19 -9.21
CA ASP A 61 -11.62 -16.21 -8.19
C ASP A 61 -10.36 -15.86 -7.37
N VAL A 62 -10.56 -15.13 -6.29
CA VAL A 62 -9.46 -14.63 -5.45
C VAL A 62 -8.64 -15.74 -4.82
N ALA A 63 -9.24 -16.91 -4.59
CA ALA A 63 -8.57 -18.02 -3.94
C ALA A 63 -7.42 -18.59 -4.77
N SER A 64 -7.57 -18.57 -6.10
CA SER A 64 -6.61 -19.13 -7.04
C SER A 64 -5.85 -18.08 -7.86
N SER A 65 -6.44 -16.89 -8.08
CA SER A 65 -5.88 -15.91 -9.01
C SER A 65 -4.96 -14.88 -8.34
N VAL A 66 -5.09 -14.64 -7.02
CA VAL A 66 -4.20 -13.71 -6.31
C VAL A 66 -2.89 -14.42 -5.96
N ARG A 67 -1.78 -13.99 -6.57
CA ARG A 67 -0.46 -14.62 -6.41
C ARG A 67 0.35 -14.05 -5.24
N LEU A 68 0.26 -12.73 -5.01
CA LEU A 68 0.96 -12.04 -3.93
C LEU A 68 0.00 -11.14 -3.16
N ILE A 69 0.18 -11.11 -1.85
CA ILE A 69 -0.35 -10.08 -0.96
C ILE A 69 0.83 -9.45 -0.24
N VAL A 70 1.03 -8.15 -0.45
CA VAL A 70 2.15 -7.39 0.11
C VAL A 70 1.61 -6.47 1.19
N ALA A 71 2.07 -6.62 2.42
CA ALA A 71 1.94 -5.63 3.48
C ALA A 71 3.14 -4.68 3.39
N SER A 72 2.95 -3.49 2.85
CA SER A 72 4.05 -2.55 2.66
C SER A 72 4.67 -2.10 3.98
N HIS A 73 3.83 -1.82 4.97
CA HIS A 73 4.19 -1.52 6.35
C HIS A 73 2.93 -1.70 7.24
N TRP A 74 3.05 -1.51 8.57
CA TRP A 74 1.96 -1.87 9.51
C TRP A 74 1.12 -0.70 10.02
N HIS A 75 1.07 0.43 9.33
CA HIS A 75 0.10 1.48 9.63
C HIS A 75 -1.32 1.03 9.27
N ASN A 76 -2.29 1.48 10.07
CA ASN A 76 -3.69 1.05 9.93
C ASN A 76 -4.29 1.36 8.55
N ASP A 77 -3.88 2.45 7.94
CA ASP A 77 -4.33 2.89 6.61
C ASP A 77 -3.81 2.03 5.45
N HIS A 78 -2.87 1.13 5.73
CA HIS A 78 -2.32 0.19 4.74
C HIS A 78 -2.67 -1.27 5.01
N ILE A 79 -3.09 -1.59 6.24
CA ILE A 79 -3.18 -2.99 6.64
C ILE A 79 -4.60 -3.40 7.10
N GLU A 80 -5.51 -2.44 7.24
CA GLU A 80 -6.85 -2.72 7.77
C GLU A 80 -7.63 -3.69 6.87
N GLY A 81 -7.94 -4.88 7.42
CA GLY A 81 -8.64 -5.95 6.72
C GLY A 81 -7.75 -6.88 5.90
N LEU A 82 -6.42 -6.74 6.01
CA LEU A 82 -5.47 -7.55 5.26
C LEU A 82 -5.54 -9.04 5.65
N ALA A 83 -5.80 -9.36 6.92
CA ALA A 83 -5.96 -10.74 7.38
C ALA A 83 -7.16 -11.43 6.71
N ALA A 84 -8.30 -10.73 6.60
CA ALA A 84 -9.48 -11.25 5.93
C ALA A 84 -9.27 -11.41 4.41
N LEU A 85 -8.51 -10.51 3.79
CA LEU A 85 -8.09 -10.63 2.39
C LEU A 85 -7.20 -11.85 2.21
N PHE A 86 -6.20 -12.03 3.08
CA PHE A 86 -5.25 -13.13 3.01
C PHE A 86 -5.93 -14.50 3.21
N ASP A 87 -6.88 -14.58 4.13
CA ASP A 87 -7.67 -15.81 4.33
C ASP A 87 -8.48 -16.19 3.09
N ALA A 88 -9.08 -15.20 2.41
CA ALA A 88 -9.81 -15.43 1.17
C ALA A 88 -8.89 -15.86 -0.01
N CYS A 89 -7.66 -15.35 -0.07
CA CYS A 89 -6.70 -15.59 -1.13
C CYS A 89 -5.78 -16.79 -0.81
N ARG A 90 -6.31 -17.99 -0.84
CA ARG A 90 -5.67 -19.20 -0.30
C ARG A 90 -4.35 -19.60 -0.98
N GLN A 91 -4.17 -19.27 -2.26
CA GLN A 91 -2.95 -19.59 -3.03
C GLN A 91 -1.99 -18.39 -3.13
N SER A 92 -2.21 -17.34 -2.35
CA SER A 92 -1.33 -16.19 -2.34
C SER A 92 -0.11 -16.37 -1.44
N GLN A 93 1.05 -15.90 -1.90
CA GLN A 93 2.24 -15.71 -1.09
C GLN A 93 2.09 -14.41 -0.30
N PHE A 94 2.21 -14.49 1.03
CA PHE A 94 2.29 -13.29 1.86
C PHE A 94 3.70 -12.70 1.83
N VAL A 95 3.78 -11.38 1.69
CA VAL A 95 5.04 -10.62 1.66
C VAL A 95 4.96 -9.48 2.66
N CYS A 96 5.98 -9.31 3.47
CA CYS A 96 6.14 -8.16 4.35
C CYS A 96 7.62 -7.76 4.48
N SER A 97 7.87 -6.62 5.12
CA SER A 97 9.23 -6.10 5.30
C SER A 97 10.11 -7.07 6.10
N SER A 98 11.35 -7.28 5.67
CA SER A 98 12.34 -8.07 6.41
C SER A 98 12.71 -7.50 7.77
N ALA A 99 12.31 -6.26 8.05
CA ALA A 99 12.38 -5.66 9.39
C ALA A 99 11.42 -6.34 10.40
N LEU A 100 10.44 -7.12 9.92
CA LEU A 100 9.42 -7.80 10.71
C LEU A 100 9.56 -9.33 10.60
N LYS A 101 10.74 -9.90 10.80
CA LYS A 101 10.84 -11.35 10.96
C LYS A 101 9.99 -11.82 12.13
N VAL A 102 9.67 -13.12 12.17
CA VAL A 102 8.66 -13.66 13.11
C VAL A 102 9.00 -13.32 14.57
N ASP A 103 10.25 -13.40 14.97
CA ASP A 103 10.68 -13.13 16.35
C ASP A 103 10.49 -11.66 16.72
N GLU A 104 10.88 -10.74 15.83
CA GLU A 104 10.69 -9.31 16.00
C GLU A 104 9.19 -8.95 16.04
N LEU A 105 8.39 -9.59 15.20
CA LEU A 105 6.94 -9.39 15.18
C LEU A 105 6.28 -9.83 16.50
N LEU A 106 6.65 -10.98 17.04
CA LEU A 106 6.15 -11.49 18.33
C LEU A 106 6.54 -10.57 19.48
N LEU A 107 7.76 -10.08 19.49
CA LEU A 107 8.26 -9.10 20.48
C LEU A 107 7.47 -7.79 20.41
N LEU A 108 7.30 -7.23 19.23
CA LEU A 108 6.48 -6.03 19.01
C LEU A 108 5.04 -6.26 19.47
N SER A 109 4.41 -7.33 19.05
CA SER A 109 3.02 -7.65 19.42
C SER A 109 2.87 -7.76 20.95
N SER A 110 3.81 -8.41 21.64
CA SER A 110 3.78 -8.53 23.09
C SER A 110 4.01 -7.20 23.82
N ALA A 111 4.92 -6.36 23.32
CA ALA A 111 5.19 -5.04 23.84
C ALA A 111 3.98 -4.10 23.70
N TYR A 112 3.32 -4.12 22.53
CA TYR A 112 2.15 -3.27 22.26
C TYR A 112 0.88 -3.71 23.02
N LYS A 113 0.70 -5.00 23.34
CA LYS A 113 -0.45 -5.48 24.15
C LYS A 113 -0.51 -4.86 25.55
N LYS A 114 0.61 -4.38 26.10
CA LYS A 114 0.71 -3.81 27.45
C LYS A 114 0.62 -2.30 27.52
N HIS A 115 0.47 -1.59 26.39
CA HIS A 115 0.43 -0.12 26.35
C HIS A 115 -0.97 0.47 26.18
N PRO A 116 -1.21 1.73 26.65
CA PRO A 116 -2.51 2.36 26.62
C PRO A 116 -3.03 2.62 25.20
N PRO A 117 -4.38 2.79 25.02
CA PRO A 117 -5.00 3.02 23.72
C PRO A 117 -4.47 4.31 23.07
N GLY A 118 -4.09 4.22 21.80
CA GLY A 118 -3.55 5.35 21.02
C GLY A 118 -2.34 5.00 20.14
N VAL A 119 -1.77 3.82 20.29
CA VAL A 119 -0.67 3.32 19.47
C VAL A 119 -1.21 2.32 18.44
N ASN A 120 -0.62 2.26 17.24
CA ASN A 120 -1.01 1.45 16.07
C ASN A 120 -1.19 -0.07 16.36
N ARG A 121 -2.13 -0.42 17.26
CA ARG A 121 -2.41 -1.79 17.70
C ARG A 121 -2.94 -2.64 16.55
N HIS A 122 -3.88 -2.10 15.78
CA HIS A 122 -4.60 -2.86 14.77
C HIS A 122 -3.70 -3.39 13.66
N GLY A 123 -2.69 -2.61 13.24
CA GLY A 123 -1.77 -3.05 12.20
C GLY A 123 -0.97 -4.29 12.57
N LEU A 124 -0.46 -4.36 13.80
CA LEU A 124 0.26 -5.53 14.31
C LEU A 124 -0.66 -6.72 14.57
N GLU A 125 -1.91 -6.47 14.99
CA GLU A 125 -2.93 -7.52 15.16
C GLU A 125 -3.27 -8.18 13.83
N GLU A 126 -3.41 -7.41 12.74
CA GLU A 126 -3.64 -7.93 11.39
C GLU A 126 -2.48 -8.84 10.93
N ILE A 127 -1.22 -8.41 11.08
CA ILE A 127 -0.06 -9.23 10.71
C ILE A 127 0.03 -10.49 11.59
N THR A 128 -0.21 -10.36 12.89
CA THR A 128 -0.20 -11.50 13.81
C THR A 128 -1.29 -12.52 13.41
N SER A 129 -2.46 -12.06 13.02
CA SER A 129 -3.54 -12.91 12.51
C SER A 129 -3.14 -13.65 11.25
N ILE A 130 -2.44 -12.96 10.32
CA ILE A 130 -1.92 -13.59 9.09
C ILE A 130 -0.89 -14.68 9.42
N VAL A 131 0.03 -14.41 10.35
CA VAL A 131 1.02 -15.41 10.79
C VAL A 131 0.31 -16.62 11.41
N SER A 132 -0.72 -16.41 12.25
CA SER A 132 -1.53 -17.51 12.80
C SER A 132 -2.20 -18.33 11.69
N THR A 133 -2.79 -17.66 10.70
CA THR A 133 -3.38 -18.33 9.52
C THR A 133 -2.35 -19.16 8.76
N LEU A 134 -1.11 -18.65 8.59
CA LEU A 134 -0.02 -19.40 7.94
C LEU A 134 0.35 -20.67 8.71
N LEU A 135 0.40 -20.60 10.05
CA LEU A 135 0.71 -21.74 10.91
C LEU A 135 -0.40 -22.79 10.92
N GLU A 136 -1.65 -22.38 10.75
CA GLU A 136 -2.83 -23.25 10.73
C GLU A 136 -3.07 -23.89 9.35
N ARG A 137 -2.53 -23.34 8.27
CA ARG A 137 -2.66 -23.89 6.92
C ARG A 137 -2.03 -25.28 6.85
N SER A 138 -2.82 -26.29 6.50
CA SER A 138 -2.33 -27.66 6.29
C SER A 138 -1.37 -27.71 5.10
N PRO A 139 -0.22 -28.40 5.21
CA PRO A 139 0.77 -28.43 4.15
C PRO A 139 0.33 -29.36 3.01
N ASP A 140 -0.36 -28.84 2.00
CA ASP A 140 -0.35 -29.45 0.67
C ASP A 140 1.06 -29.27 0.09
N GLU A 141 1.72 -30.36 -0.29
CA GLU A 141 3.11 -30.31 -0.78
C GLU A 141 3.31 -29.33 -1.94
N ARG A 142 2.30 -29.15 -2.78
CA ARG A 142 2.32 -28.21 -3.91
C ARG A 142 2.41 -26.75 -3.47
N PHE A 143 2.01 -26.42 -2.25
CA PHE A 143 1.91 -25.06 -1.73
C PHE A 143 2.78 -24.81 -0.49
N ARG A 144 3.74 -25.71 -0.19
CA ARG A 144 4.64 -25.54 0.96
C ARG A 144 5.33 -24.19 1.02
N HIS A 145 5.70 -23.63 -0.15
CA HIS A 145 6.34 -22.32 -0.24
C HIS A 145 5.43 -21.18 0.23
N LEU A 146 4.11 -21.39 0.29
CA LEU A 146 3.13 -20.40 0.77
C LEU A 146 2.91 -20.42 2.29
N LEU A 147 3.51 -21.38 3.00
CA LEU A 147 3.35 -21.54 4.45
C LEU A 147 4.25 -20.60 5.27
N SER A 148 5.16 -19.88 4.63
CA SER A 148 6.01 -18.90 5.28
C SER A 148 5.92 -17.56 4.58
N PRO A 149 5.99 -16.44 5.32
CA PRO A 149 6.08 -15.12 4.70
C PRO A 149 7.33 -15.02 3.82
N LYS A 150 7.23 -14.26 2.73
CA LYS A 150 8.38 -13.84 1.96
C LYS A 150 8.82 -12.46 2.47
N TRP A 151 10.08 -12.34 2.80
CA TRP A 151 10.64 -11.12 3.39
C TRP A 151 11.16 -10.20 2.30
N ALA A 152 10.53 -9.03 2.17
CA ALA A 152 10.96 -8.02 1.22
C ALA A 152 12.19 -7.27 1.74
N ILE A 153 13.18 -7.17 0.89
CA ILE A 153 14.41 -6.39 1.09
C ILE A 153 14.83 -5.83 -0.27
N SER A 154 15.49 -4.70 -0.29
CA SER A 154 15.97 -4.02 -1.49
C SER A 154 16.69 -4.97 -2.45
N GLN A 155 16.47 -4.78 -3.76
CA GLN A 155 17.13 -5.49 -4.87
C GLN A 155 16.88 -7.01 -4.95
N ARG A 156 16.02 -7.59 -4.12
CA ARG A 156 15.67 -9.01 -4.16
C ARG A 156 14.26 -9.22 -4.71
N PRO A 157 14.07 -9.72 -5.93
CA PRO A 157 12.74 -9.93 -6.51
C PRO A 157 11.86 -10.82 -5.63
N ILE A 158 10.64 -10.36 -5.34
CA ILE A 158 9.59 -11.13 -4.67
C ILE A 158 8.75 -11.95 -5.65
N LEU A 159 8.73 -11.55 -6.92
CA LEU A 159 8.20 -12.30 -8.05
C LEU A 159 9.18 -12.20 -9.21
N SER A 160 9.48 -13.32 -9.86
CA SER A 160 10.23 -13.35 -11.12
C SER A 160 9.70 -14.49 -11.95
N GLN A 161 9.02 -14.18 -13.05
CA GLN A 161 8.38 -15.14 -13.92
C GLN A 161 8.61 -14.75 -15.38
N LEU A 162 8.80 -15.74 -16.22
CA LEU A 162 8.73 -15.63 -17.68
C LEU A 162 7.54 -16.45 -18.15
N THR A 163 6.55 -15.80 -18.76
CA THR A 163 5.38 -16.52 -19.29
C THR A 163 5.77 -17.35 -20.52
N PRO A 164 4.98 -18.36 -20.89
CA PRO A 164 5.19 -19.11 -22.14
C PRO A 164 5.23 -18.22 -23.40
N SER A 165 4.57 -17.07 -23.35
CA SER A 165 4.58 -16.07 -24.43
C SER A 165 5.78 -15.11 -24.37
N GLY A 166 6.77 -15.36 -23.50
CA GLY A 166 7.97 -14.51 -23.38
C GLY A 166 7.81 -13.23 -22.58
N ILE A 167 6.67 -13.02 -21.92
CA ILE A 167 6.42 -11.81 -21.10
C ILE A 167 7.13 -11.97 -19.75
N LYS A 168 8.02 -11.04 -19.44
CA LYS A 168 8.65 -10.91 -18.11
C LYS A 168 7.68 -10.29 -17.12
N ARG A 169 7.55 -10.88 -15.93
CA ARG A 169 6.80 -10.35 -14.79
C ARG A 169 7.74 -10.34 -13.58
N ILE A 170 8.27 -9.20 -13.25
CA ILE A 170 9.25 -9.05 -12.17
C ILE A 170 8.77 -7.99 -11.21
N ILE A 171 8.77 -8.32 -9.92
CA ILE A 171 8.45 -7.39 -8.84
C ILE A 171 9.62 -7.36 -7.88
N THR A 172 10.30 -6.22 -7.83
CA THR A 172 11.49 -6.02 -7.03
C THR A 172 11.24 -4.94 -5.98
N PRO A 173 11.36 -5.23 -4.69
CA PRO A 173 11.41 -4.21 -3.66
C PRO A 173 12.63 -3.30 -3.87
N LEU A 174 12.42 -1.99 -3.80
CA LEU A 174 13.49 -0.99 -3.74
C LEU A 174 13.83 -0.62 -2.28
N SER A 175 12.94 -0.94 -1.34
CA SER A 175 13.10 -0.77 0.11
C SER A 175 12.41 -1.91 0.86
N PRO A 176 12.77 -2.15 2.16
CA PRO A 176 13.81 -1.48 2.93
C PRO A 176 15.23 -1.90 2.51
N SER A 177 16.22 -1.04 2.77
CA SER A 177 17.64 -1.37 2.67
C SER A 177 18.09 -2.23 3.85
N ASP A 178 19.25 -2.92 3.71
CA ASP A 178 19.86 -3.66 4.82
C ASP A 178 20.08 -2.77 6.06
N ALA A 179 20.50 -1.53 5.85
CA ALA A 179 20.67 -0.56 6.94
C ALA A 179 19.34 -0.21 7.62
N SER A 180 18.26 -0.05 6.86
CA SER A 180 16.92 0.17 7.42
C SER A 180 16.45 -1.02 8.24
N VAL A 181 16.69 -2.25 7.75
CA VAL A 181 16.33 -3.49 8.45
C VAL A 181 17.11 -3.60 9.76
N LEU A 182 18.44 -3.40 9.72
CA LEU A 182 19.29 -3.46 10.91
C LEU A 182 18.84 -2.45 11.97
N LYS A 183 18.56 -1.19 11.56
CA LYS A 183 18.05 -0.17 12.49
C LYS A 183 16.73 -0.57 13.11
N ALA A 184 15.78 -1.08 12.32
CA ALA A 184 14.51 -1.54 12.84
C ALA A 184 14.67 -2.68 13.84
N GLN A 185 15.56 -3.63 13.59
CA GLN A 185 15.86 -4.74 14.51
C GLN A 185 16.48 -4.27 15.82
N LEU A 186 17.45 -3.34 15.76
CA LEU A 186 18.01 -2.72 16.96
C LEU A 186 16.94 -1.99 17.77
N ASP A 187 16.06 -1.29 17.09
CA ASP A 187 14.94 -0.58 17.68
C ASP A 187 13.98 -1.53 18.41
N ILE A 188 13.68 -2.68 17.81
CA ILE A 188 12.83 -3.71 18.41
C ILE A 188 13.52 -4.36 19.61
N ALA A 189 14.83 -4.61 19.51
CA ALA A 189 15.62 -5.15 20.62
C ALA A 189 15.65 -4.21 21.85
N GLU A 190 15.81 -2.90 21.62
CA GLU A 190 15.71 -1.89 22.70
C GLU A 190 14.32 -1.85 23.34
N LEU A 191 13.26 -2.01 22.55
CA LEU A 191 11.89 -2.10 23.04
C LEU A 191 11.69 -3.35 23.91
N ALA A 192 12.23 -4.49 23.49
CA ALA A 192 12.16 -5.75 24.22
C ALA A 192 12.88 -5.63 25.57
N ASP A 193 14.09 -5.05 25.59
CA ASP A 193 14.86 -4.83 26.81
C ASP A 193 14.14 -3.87 27.79
N ALA A 194 13.62 -2.75 27.28
CA ALA A 194 12.81 -1.80 28.06
C ALA A 194 11.56 -2.47 28.67
N HIS A 195 10.95 -3.39 27.92
CA HIS A 195 9.79 -4.15 28.37
C HIS A 195 10.12 -5.15 29.48
N LEU A 196 11.22 -5.89 29.32
CA LEU A 196 11.71 -6.85 30.34
C LEU A 196 12.09 -6.15 31.65
N ARG A 197 12.63 -4.94 31.59
CA ARG A 197 13.01 -4.15 32.75
C ARG A 197 11.86 -3.39 33.42
N ASN A 198 10.59 -3.57 32.99
CA ASN A 198 9.41 -2.83 33.47
C ASN A 198 9.64 -1.29 33.48
N SER A 199 10.48 -0.77 32.60
CA SER A 199 10.78 0.64 32.55
C SER A 199 9.55 1.42 32.02
N LYS A 200 9.18 2.52 32.71
CA LYS A 200 8.15 3.47 32.28
C LYS A 200 8.61 4.33 31.09
N ARG A 201 9.71 4.03 30.43
CA ARG A 201 10.12 4.75 29.23
C ARG A 201 9.03 4.58 28.18
N SER A 202 8.50 5.71 27.73
CA SER A 202 7.55 5.71 26.62
C SER A 202 8.25 5.03 25.44
N ILE A 203 7.64 4.01 24.90
CA ILE A 203 8.06 3.43 23.63
C ILE A 203 7.98 4.58 22.64
N ILE A 204 9.11 5.06 22.17
CA ILE A 204 9.16 6.04 21.08
C ILE A 204 8.50 5.34 19.91
N SER A 205 7.33 5.83 19.50
CA SER A 205 6.66 5.37 18.30
C SER A 205 7.63 5.55 17.13
N ARG A 206 8.26 4.47 16.71
CA ARG A 206 9.14 4.52 15.55
C ARG A 206 8.28 4.46 14.32
N ASN A 207 8.59 5.34 13.38
CA ASN A 207 7.79 5.53 12.18
C ASN A 207 7.92 4.30 11.25
N PRO A 208 6.88 3.44 11.12
CA PRO A 208 6.90 2.29 10.22
C PRO A 208 7.19 2.65 8.77
N ASN A 209 6.95 3.91 8.37
CA ASN A 209 7.21 4.43 7.02
C ASN A 209 8.69 4.30 6.61
N HIS A 210 9.63 4.35 7.58
CA HIS A 210 11.06 4.17 7.28
C HIS A 210 11.40 2.77 6.74
N ASN A 211 10.53 1.80 6.96
CA ASN A 211 10.68 0.41 6.49
C ASN A 211 9.58 0.02 5.49
N ALA A 212 8.85 1.00 4.97
CA ALA A 212 7.81 0.77 3.98
C ALA A 212 8.41 0.18 2.69
N ILE A 213 7.72 -0.81 2.12
CA ILE A 213 8.16 -1.49 0.92
C ILE A 213 7.76 -0.66 -0.30
N VAL A 214 8.73 -0.13 -1.00
CA VAL A 214 8.55 0.43 -2.35
C VAL A 214 8.78 -0.69 -3.36
N LEU A 215 7.89 -0.80 -4.34
CA LEU A 215 7.99 -1.82 -5.37
C LEU A 215 8.29 -1.20 -6.73
N TRP A 216 9.30 -1.74 -7.39
CA TRP A 216 9.51 -1.63 -8.81
C TRP A 216 8.84 -2.81 -9.49
N VAL A 217 7.92 -2.54 -10.40
CA VAL A 217 7.17 -3.58 -11.10
C VAL A 217 7.45 -3.50 -12.59
N THR A 218 7.84 -4.64 -13.16
CA THR A 218 8.06 -4.82 -14.60
C THR A 218 7.11 -5.88 -15.13
N ILE A 219 6.33 -5.53 -16.16
CA ILE A 219 5.44 -6.45 -16.89
C ILE A 219 5.63 -6.20 -18.38
N GLY A 220 6.34 -7.12 -19.06
CA GLY A 220 6.83 -6.88 -20.42
C GLY A 220 7.70 -5.63 -20.44
N GLU A 221 7.39 -4.68 -21.32
CA GLU A 221 8.09 -3.39 -21.46
C GLU A 221 7.50 -2.26 -20.56
N HIS A 222 6.62 -2.61 -19.64
CA HIS A 222 5.98 -1.62 -18.78
C HIS A 222 6.59 -1.63 -17.39
N HIS A 223 7.00 -0.44 -16.92
CA HIS A 223 7.59 -0.23 -15.61
C HIS A 223 6.75 0.75 -14.81
N PHE A 224 6.53 0.46 -13.52
CA PHE A 224 5.85 1.37 -12.61
C PHE A 224 6.38 1.24 -11.17
N VAL A 225 6.25 2.33 -10.43
CA VAL A 225 6.69 2.45 -9.05
C VAL A 225 5.49 2.54 -8.13
N LEU A 226 5.43 1.66 -7.13
CA LEU A 226 4.46 1.72 -6.04
C LEU A 226 5.20 2.22 -4.80
N GLY A 227 5.06 3.53 -4.50
CA GLY A 227 5.90 4.23 -3.53
C GLY A 227 5.54 3.98 -2.07
N SER A 228 4.41 3.27 -1.77
CA SER A 228 3.92 3.09 -0.40
C SER A 228 3.98 4.41 0.38
N ASP A 229 4.44 4.36 1.64
CA ASP A 229 4.64 5.55 2.48
C ASP A 229 6.11 5.79 2.84
N LEU A 230 7.05 5.30 1.99
CA LEU A 230 8.46 5.53 2.23
C LEU A 230 8.76 7.02 2.33
N GLU A 231 9.44 7.40 3.40
CA GLU A 231 9.82 8.78 3.65
C GLU A 231 11.27 9.07 3.24
N ASN A 232 11.51 10.34 2.97
CA ASN A 232 12.85 10.87 2.84
C ASN A 232 13.43 11.08 4.23
N THR A 233 14.55 10.43 4.52
CA THR A 233 15.23 10.54 5.81
C THR A 233 16.47 11.43 5.69
N LYS A 234 16.99 11.89 6.84
CA LYS A 234 18.29 12.60 6.84
C LYS A 234 19.48 11.66 6.70
N ASP A 235 19.25 10.35 6.85
CA ASP A 235 20.27 9.33 6.78
C ASP A 235 20.44 8.84 5.33
N PRO A 236 21.64 8.94 4.76
CA PRO A 236 21.89 8.53 3.37
C PRO A 236 21.71 7.03 3.13
N THR A 237 21.70 6.22 4.18
CA THR A 237 21.60 4.75 4.10
C THR A 237 20.16 4.24 4.22
N THR A 238 19.18 5.12 4.37
CA THR A 238 17.77 4.78 4.57
C THR A 238 16.83 5.66 3.71
N GLY A 239 15.56 5.24 3.61
CA GLY A 239 14.54 6.00 2.89
C GLY A 239 14.84 6.15 1.40
N TRP A 240 14.34 7.23 0.79
CA TRP A 240 14.54 7.50 -0.62
C TRP A 240 16.00 7.74 -1.02
N ASN A 241 16.85 8.22 -0.10
CA ASN A 241 18.25 8.47 -0.41
C ASN A 241 18.97 7.22 -0.91
N ILE A 242 18.87 6.12 -0.16
CA ILE A 242 19.51 4.86 -0.54
C ILE A 242 18.86 4.20 -1.74
N VAL A 243 17.52 4.29 -1.85
CA VAL A 243 16.79 3.76 -3.02
C VAL A 243 17.33 4.38 -4.31
N LEU A 244 17.53 5.70 -4.32
CA LEU A 244 18.03 6.43 -5.50
C LEU A 244 19.50 6.21 -5.75
N SER A 245 20.30 6.04 -4.69
CA SER A 245 21.74 5.76 -4.81
C SER A 245 22.00 4.35 -5.38
N ASP A 246 21.18 3.38 -5.01
CA ASP A 246 21.35 1.98 -5.39
C ASP A 246 20.61 1.62 -6.69
N PHE A 247 19.81 2.54 -7.24
CA PHE A 247 19.04 2.27 -8.45
C PHE A 247 19.94 2.24 -9.67
N ASP A 248 19.84 1.18 -10.46
CA ASP A 248 20.61 1.02 -11.70
C ASP A 248 20.10 2.02 -12.76
N PRO A 249 20.93 2.97 -13.22
CA PRO A 249 20.53 3.98 -14.20
C PRO A 249 20.21 3.42 -15.59
N ASP A 250 20.65 2.20 -15.89
CA ASP A 250 20.40 1.52 -17.18
C ASP A 250 19.01 0.86 -17.24
N VAL A 251 18.30 0.79 -16.11
CA VAL A 251 16.91 0.31 -16.08
C VAL A 251 15.98 1.34 -16.74
N PRO A 252 15.09 0.93 -17.67
CA PRO A 252 14.14 1.84 -18.30
C PRO A 252 13.24 2.52 -17.28
N LYS A 253 13.02 3.82 -17.42
CA LYS A 253 12.24 4.64 -16.49
C LYS A 253 10.77 4.23 -16.45
N ALA A 254 10.16 4.34 -15.27
CA ALA A 254 8.76 4.00 -15.04
C ALA A 254 7.81 5.10 -15.54
N ASN A 255 6.68 4.70 -16.11
CA ASN A 255 5.64 5.60 -16.65
C ASN A 255 4.52 5.90 -15.65
N ILE A 256 4.43 5.14 -14.56
CA ILE A 256 3.41 5.31 -13.51
C ILE A 256 4.08 5.34 -12.16
N TYR A 257 3.60 6.23 -11.32
CA TYR A 257 4.02 6.37 -9.95
C TYR A 257 2.81 6.45 -9.00
N LYS A 258 2.65 5.46 -8.11
CA LYS A 258 1.85 5.68 -6.91
C LYS A 258 2.67 6.55 -5.97
N VAL A 259 2.23 7.78 -5.80
CA VAL A 259 2.96 8.80 -5.05
C VAL A 259 3.07 8.40 -3.57
N SER A 260 4.28 8.47 -3.02
CA SER A 260 4.53 8.07 -1.65
C SER A 260 3.83 8.95 -0.64
N HIS A 261 3.49 8.34 0.51
CA HIS A 261 3.00 8.98 1.71
C HIS A 261 1.87 9.98 1.44
N HIS A 262 0.84 9.54 0.68
CA HIS A 262 -0.33 10.34 0.28
C HIS A 262 0.02 11.69 -0.37
N GLY A 263 1.21 11.79 -0.96
CA GLY A 263 1.73 13.01 -1.57
C GLY A 263 2.35 14.01 -0.59
N SER A 264 2.58 13.65 0.66
CA SER A 264 3.30 14.47 1.64
C SER A 264 4.69 14.86 1.15
N ILE A 265 5.15 16.04 1.58
CA ILE A 265 6.54 16.46 1.33
C ILE A 265 7.56 15.52 1.94
N THR A 266 7.22 14.82 3.03
CA THR A 266 8.13 13.87 3.68
C THR A 266 8.36 12.61 2.84
N GLY A 267 7.41 12.23 1.98
CA GLY A 267 7.56 11.13 1.02
C GLY A 267 8.14 11.53 -0.33
N ASP A 268 8.48 12.81 -0.53
CA ASP A 268 8.97 13.31 -1.81
C ASP A 268 10.50 13.49 -1.83
N HIS A 269 11.10 13.13 -2.95
CA HIS A 269 12.51 13.41 -3.23
C HIS A 269 12.66 13.76 -4.72
N PRO A 270 13.41 14.83 -5.10
CA PRO A 270 13.57 15.22 -6.50
C PRO A 270 14.04 14.07 -7.40
N GLY A 271 14.97 13.24 -6.90
CA GLY A 271 15.51 12.09 -7.62
C GLY A 271 14.48 11.05 -8.00
N ILE A 272 13.34 10.92 -7.30
CA ILE A 272 12.25 10.02 -7.72
C ILE A 272 11.81 10.38 -9.14
N TRP A 273 11.57 11.68 -9.37
CA TRP A 273 11.08 12.20 -10.64
C TRP A 273 12.16 12.23 -11.74
N GLU A 274 13.42 12.35 -11.37
CA GLU A 274 14.55 12.50 -12.28
C GLU A 274 15.20 11.16 -12.65
N VAL A 275 15.31 10.26 -11.68
CA VAL A 275 16.01 8.96 -11.83
C VAL A 275 15.05 7.86 -12.21
N LEU A 276 13.96 7.69 -11.43
CA LEU A 276 13.07 6.53 -11.56
C LEU A 276 12.00 6.73 -12.64
N LEU A 277 11.56 7.96 -12.90
CA LEU A 277 10.36 8.21 -13.70
C LEU A 277 10.69 8.83 -15.06
N SER A 278 9.92 8.42 -16.06
CA SER A 278 9.92 9.06 -17.38
C SER A 278 9.38 10.48 -17.29
N PRO A 279 9.68 11.35 -18.27
CA PRO A 279 9.07 12.68 -18.31
C PRO A 279 7.54 12.61 -18.31
N ASN A 280 6.89 13.43 -17.47
CA ASN A 280 5.44 13.52 -17.35
C ASN A 280 4.73 12.17 -17.06
N PRO A 281 5.11 11.44 -16.00
CA PRO A 281 4.53 10.15 -15.66
C PRO A 281 3.09 10.30 -15.18
N ILE A 282 2.31 9.22 -15.21
CA ILE A 282 1.01 9.19 -14.54
C ILE A 282 1.24 9.04 -13.04
N ALA A 283 0.83 10.03 -12.26
CA ALA A 283 0.88 10.00 -10.80
C ALA A 283 -0.51 9.71 -10.22
N ILE A 284 -0.60 8.73 -9.34
CA ILE A 284 -1.84 8.35 -8.64
C ILE A 284 -1.62 8.38 -7.14
N LEU A 285 -2.59 8.86 -6.37
CA LEU A 285 -2.51 8.92 -4.93
C LEU A 285 -3.88 8.83 -4.25
N THR A 286 -3.87 8.49 -2.97
CA THR A 286 -5.01 8.51 -2.07
C THR A 286 -4.89 9.71 -1.12
N PRO A 287 -5.99 10.33 -0.68
CA PRO A 287 -5.93 11.29 0.40
C PRO A 287 -5.81 10.59 1.77
N PHE A 288 -5.27 11.32 2.75
CA PHE A 288 -5.24 10.92 4.15
C PHE A 288 -5.97 11.95 5.01
N PHE A 289 -6.92 11.48 5.84
CA PHE A 289 -7.70 12.31 6.76
C PHE A 289 -7.78 11.66 8.13
N HIS A 290 -6.86 11.98 9.01
CA HIS A 290 -6.86 11.46 10.37
C HIS A 290 -6.20 12.43 11.35
N GLY A 291 -6.71 12.50 12.60
CA GLY A 291 -6.09 13.27 13.68
C GLY A 291 -5.95 14.78 13.41
N GLY A 292 -6.80 15.35 12.54
CA GLY A 292 -6.68 16.75 12.12
C GLY A 292 -5.67 16.99 10.98
N GLN A 293 -4.95 15.96 10.55
CA GLN A 293 -4.05 16.01 9.42
C GLN A 293 -4.79 15.70 8.12
N THR A 294 -4.47 16.45 7.08
CA THR A 294 -5.01 16.25 5.72
C THR A 294 -3.87 16.24 4.72
N LEU A 295 -3.74 15.13 3.97
CA LEU A 295 -2.79 14.99 2.88
C LEU A 295 -3.55 14.60 1.58
N PRO A 296 -3.04 15.02 0.41
CA PRO A 296 -2.01 16.03 0.23
C PRO A 296 -2.51 17.42 0.63
N THR A 297 -1.62 18.27 1.11
CA THR A 297 -1.91 19.70 1.31
C THR A 297 -2.03 20.42 -0.03
N THR A 298 -2.53 21.65 -0.03
CA THR A 298 -2.56 22.47 -1.27
C THR A 298 -1.16 22.68 -1.84
N MET A 299 -0.14 22.80 -0.99
CA MET A 299 1.24 22.94 -1.42
C MET A 299 1.80 21.65 -2.03
N ASP A 300 1.44 20.50 -1.46
CA ASP A 300 1.81 19.19 -2.01
C ASP A 300 1.23 18.99 -3.41
N VAL A 301 -0.05 19.32 -3.58
CA VAL A 301 -0.71 19.27 -4.91
C VAL A 301 0.01 20.16 -5.91
N LYS A 302 0.36 21.40 -5.53
CA LYS A 302 1.11 22.30 -6.41
C LYS A 302 2.46 21.70 -6.78
N ARG A 303 3.21 21.17 -5.80
CA ARG A 303 4.51 20.52 -6.03
C ARG A 303 4.41 19.35 -7.03
N ILE A 304 3.48 18.43 -6.82
CA ILE A 304 3.29 17.28 -7.70
C ILE A 304 2.93 17.73 -9.12
N LYS A 305 2.06 18.74 -9.25
CA LYS A 305 1.67 19.29 -10.56
C LYS A 305 2.78 19.99 -11.32
N THR A 306 3.90 20.37 -10.70
CA THR A 306 5.08 20.83 -11.42
C THR A 306 5.87 19.69 -12.07
N LYS A 307 5.63 18.45 -11.63
CA LYS A 307 6.34 17.25 -12.11
C LYS A 307 5.55 16.45 -13.16
N THR A 308 4.23 16.56 -13.15
CA THR A 308 3.35 15.87 -14.10
C THR A 308 2.03 16.59 -14.34
N ASN A 309 1.54 16.51 -15.57
CA ASN A 309 0.20 16.96 -15.95
C ASN A 309 -0.87 15.86 -15.75
N ALA A 310 -0.47 14.62 -15.50
CA ALA A 310 -1.33 13.45 -15.38
C ALA A 310 -1.39 12.95 -13.92
N CYS A 311 -1.91 13.80 -13.02
CA CYS A 311 -2.02 13.49 -11.60
C CYS A 311 -3.47 13.22 -11.23
N TYR A 312 -3.74 12.08 -10.54
CA TYR A 312 -5.08 11.64 -10.17
C TYR A 312 -5.14 11.29 -8.68
N ILE A 313 -6.28 11.58 -8.04
CA ILE A 313 -6.53 11.29 -6.64
C ILE A 313 -7.87 10.55 -6.45
N THR A 314 -7.89 9.55 -5.55
CA THR A 314 -9.09 8.72 -5.31
C THR A 314 -10.25 9.48 -4.67
N ALA A 315 -9.99 10.55 -3.94
CA ALA A 315 -11.05 11.42 -3.41
C ALA A 315 -10.54 12.86 -3.23
N LYS A 316 -11.47 13.78 -3.07
CA LYS A 316 -11.12 15.21 -2.85
C LYS A 316 -10.41 15.41 -1.51
N PRO A 317 -9.21 16.04 -1.48
CA PRO A 317 -8.50 16.31 -0.24
C PRO A 317 -9.28 17.25 0.71
N ASP A 318 -10.20 18.05 0.18
CA ASP A 318 -10.91 19.08 0.93
C ASP A 318 -12.36 18.67 1.20
N VAL A 319 -12.58 17.82 2.20
CA VAL A 319 -13.91 17.52 2.71
C VAL A 319 -14.22 18.47 3.86
N LYS A 320 -14.68 19.67 3.53
CA LYS A 320 -15.32 20.53 4.55
C LYS A 320 -16.50 19.77 5.14
N HIS A 321 -16.42 19.37 6.41
CA HIS A 321 -17.58 18.89 7.12
C HIS A 321 -18.67 19.96 6.98
N ARG A 322 -19.85 19.58 6.49
CA ARG A 322 -21.02 20.46 6.57
C ARG A 322 -21.22 20.80 8.05
N LYS A 323 -20.81 21.99 8.44
CA LYS A 323 -21.11 22.51 9.76
C LYS A 323 -22.61 22.80 9.77
N PHE A 324 -23.38 21.95 10.41
CA PHE A 324 -24.77 22.29 10.72
C PHE A 324 -24.77 23.52 11.62
N SER A 325 -25.73 24.42 11.42
CA SER A 325 -25.98 25.56 12.35
C SER A 325 -26.21 25.01 13.77
N GLY A 326 -25.94 25.83 14.81
CA GLY A 326 -26.12 25.39 16.18
C GLY A 326 -27.54 24.87 16.45
N ALA A 327 -28.55 25.53 15.88
CA ALA A 327 -29.96 25.14 15.98
C ALA A 327 -30.23 23.75 15.36
N VAL A 328 -29.65 23.45 14.16
CA VAL A 328 -29.78 22.15 13.53
C VAL A 328 -29.04 21.08 14.34
N LYS A 329 -27.87 21.36 14.88
CA LYS A 329 -27.15 20.42 15.76
C LYS A 329 -27.97 20.07 17.00
N GLN A 330 -28.59 21.05 17.62
CA GLN A 330 -29.39 20.86 18.81
C GLN A 330 -30.70 20.11 18.52
N MET A 331 -31.36 20.42 17.42
CA MET A 331 -32.56 19.71 16.98
C MET A 331 -32.25 18.21 16.68
N VAL A 332 -31.14 17.95 16.00
CA VAL A 332 -30.72 16.59 15.69
C VAL A 332 -30.28 15.85 16.96
N HIS A 333 -29.56 16.50 17.88
CA HIS A 333 -29.18 15.93 19.19
C HIS A 333 -30.39 15.56 20.04
N ASN A 334 -31.44 16.38 20.02
CA ASN A 334 -32.68 16.13 20.78
C ASN A 334 -33.57 15.05 20.11
N SER A 335 -33.41 14.81 18.82
CA SER A 335 -34.26 13.88 18.03
C SER A 335 -33.64 12.52 17.76
N THR A 336 -32.33 12.35 18.04
CA THR A 336 -31.61 11.09 17.69
C THR A 336 -30.62 10.70 18.77
N LYS A 337 -30.54 9.39 19.08
CA LYS A 337 -29.50 8.86 19.99
C LYS A 337 -28.12 8.79 19.34
N TYR A 338 -28.04 8.81 18.00
CA TYR A 338 -26.81 8.68 17.26
C TYR A 338 -26.95 9.25 15.84
N ILE A 339 -25.97 10.04 15.40
CA ILE A 339 -25.87 10.53 14.03
C ILE A 339 -24.57 9.99 13.47
N ALA A 340 -24.68 9.16 12.45
CA ALA A 340 -23.56 8.78 11.61
C ALA A 340 -23.81 9.26 10.18
N SER A 341 -22.84 9.92 9.59
CA SER A 341 -22.85 10.21 8.16
C SER A 341 -22.24 8.99 7.45
N TYR A 342 -23.08 8.18 6.86
CA TYR A 342 -22.66 7.00 6.09
C TYR A 342 -22.39 7.39 4.63
N ASP A 343 -21.20 7.89 4.34
CA ASP A 343 -20.71 7.98 2.96
C ASP A 343 -19.65 6.88 2.78
N HIS A 344 -20.11 5.66 2.60
CA HIS A 344 -19.30 4.44 2.47
C HIS A 344 -18.73 4.27 1.05
N SER A 345 -18.23 5.32 0.46
CA SER A 345 -17.70 5.25 -0.89
C SER A 345 -16.19 5.05 -0.88
N ILE A 346 -15.74 4.09 -1.68
CA ILE A 346 -14.33 3.90 -2.04
C ILE A 346 -14.09 4.58 -3.37
N GLY A 347 -13.16 5.53 -3.42
CA GLY A 347 -12.70 6.10 -4.68
C GLY A 347 -11.81 5.12 -5.42
N HIS A 348 -11.92 5.09 -6.75
CA HIS A 348 -11.24 4.13 -7.59
C HIS A 348 -10.64 4.80 -8.82
N ILE A 349 -9.32 4.71 -8.96
CA ILE A 349 -8.57 5.06 -10.16
C ILE A 349 -8.08 3.78 -10.79
N ARG A 350 -8.42 3.56 -12.06
CA ARG A 350 -8.04 2.37 -12.81
C ARG A 350 -7.25 2.75 -14.04
N LEU A 351 -6.07 2.15 -14.18
CA LEU A 351 -5.17 2.30 -15.32
C LEU A 351 -5.10 0.96 -16.05
N ARG A 352 -5.29 0.95 -17.36
CA ARG A 352 -5.16 -0.26 -18.18
C ARG A 352 -4.27 -0.03 -19.37
N LYS A 353 -3.50 -1.03 -19.75
CA LYS A 353 -2.72 -1.05 -20.99
C LYS A 353 -2.52 -2.49 -21.46
N LYS A 354 -2.41 -2.67 -22.78
CA LYS A 354 -2.05 -3.96 -23.35
C LYS A 354 -0.61 -4.31 -23.00
N ILE A 355 -0.35 -5.58 -22.66
CA ILE A 355 1.00 -6.07 -22.41
C ILE A 355 1.72 -6.20 -23.76
N CYS A 356 2.91 -5.61 -23.87
CA CYS A 356 3.75 -5.67 -25.05
C CYS A 356 5.10 -6.27 -24.67
N ILE A 357 5.72 -6.99 -25.60
CA ILE A 357 7.09 -7.53 -25.47
C ILE A 357 8.09 -6.48 -25.93
N GLU A 358 7.69 -5.62 -26.88
CA GLU A 358 8.49 -4.50 -27.39
C GLU A 358 7.79 -3.17 -27.07
N PRO A 359 8.55 -2.06 -26.93
CA PRO A 359 7.98 -0.73 -26.75
C PRO A 359 7.00 -0.41 -27.89
N GLY A 360 5.71 -0.38 -27.58
CA GLY A 360 4.66 -0.09 -28.55
C GLY A 360 3.97 1.25 -28.32
N PRO A 361 3.44 1.87 -29.39
CA PRO A 361 2.60 3.06 -29.27
C PRO A 361 1.34 2.72 -28.47
N GLY A 362 0.88 3.65 -27.67
CA GLY A 362 -0.37 3.58 -26.94
C GLY A 362 -0.26 4.18 -25.56
N ASN A 363 -1.24 4.98 -25.23
CA ASN A 363 -1.36 5.58 -23.91
C ASN A 363 -2.02 4.60 -22.94
N TRP A 364 -1.80 4.80 -21.65
CA TRP A 364 -2.58 4.17 -20.61
C TRP A 364 -4.02 4.69 -20.67
N ASP A 365 -4.98 3.78 -20.63
CA ASP A 365 -6.37 4.10 -20.43
C ASP A 365 -6.60 4.37 -18.94
N VAL A 366 -6.95 5.64 -18.61
CA VAL A 366 -7.15 6.09 -17.23
C VAL A 366 -8.62 6.34 -17.00
N ILE A 367 -9.24 5.55 -16.13
CA ILE A 367 -10.64 5.68 -15.76
C ILE A 367 -10.74 6.01 -14.28
N THR A 368 -11.52 7.02 -13.96
CA THR A 368 -11.86 7.40 -12.58
C THR A 368 -13.34 7.16 -12.33
N ASP A 369 -13.70 6.77 -11.13
CA ASP A 369 -15.09 6.72 -10.72
C ASP A 369 -15.63 8.15 -10.42
N ARG A 370 -16.86 8.25 -9.91
CA ARG A 370 -17.50 9.54 -9.61
C ARG A 370 -16.84 10.32 -8.47
N ILE A 371 -16.02 9.67 -7.66
CA ILE A 371 -15.38 10.23 -6.46
C ILE A 371 -13.97 10.70 -6.79
N SER A 372 -13.29 9.89 -7.56
CA SER A 372 -11.91 10.11 -8.00
C SER A 372 -11.85 11.15 -9.12
N ARG A 373 -10.69 11.80 -9.26
CA ARG A 373 -10.52 12.83 -10.29
C ARG A 373 -9.07 13.09 -10.64
N ARG A 374 -8.87 13.79 -11.73
CA ARG A 374 -7.61 14.46 -12.07
C ARG A 374 -7.45 15.72 -11.20
N LEU A 375 -6.25 15.97 -10.68
CA LEU A 375 -5.88 17.14 -9.89
C LEU A 375 -5.53 18.34 -10.76
#